data_3987df23e21433e49bd2546d20ebea14
#
_entry.id   3987df23e21433e49bd2546d20ebea14
#
_cell.length_a   1.000
_cell.length_b   1.000
_cell.length_c   1.000
_cell.angle_alpha   90.00
_cell.angle_beta   90.00
_cell.angle_gamma   90.00
#
_symmetry.space_group_name_H-M   'P 1'
#
loop_
_entity.id
_entity.type
_entity.pdbx_description
1 polymer ?
#
loop_
_entity_poly.entity_id
_entity_poly.type
_entity_poly.pdbx_seq_one_letter_code
_entity_poly.pdbx_strand_id
1 'polypeptide(L)'
;MQNPTALLALRVRNFFLLGIIASLCACKPESTNGPAPLRVGMELSTQPFEMVDTSGNPDGIGVRLAEALAKQLGRPLDIEVMAFKGLETALKTGKIDIILSSMTDTPKRRESIDFSDAYCKIGLALLVAKDSNVRGPADLKQPGRKIVARLGTTAVDFVKANFPNAELVLLDQNAACLLEVTQKKADAFIYDQLSILKLHLAQPENTRALLEPLQTESWAMALRKDDGKLKEQINAFLKDFLASGGMDALGEKYLKVEKAALRERGVPFVLE
;
A
#
# COMPACT_ATOMS: atom_id res chain seq x y z
N MET A 1 24.19 -33.74 -82.32
CA MET A 1 23.31 -33.81 -83.49
C MET A 1 22.05 -33.09 -83.14
N GLN A 2 21.97 -31.92 -83.58
CA GLN A 2 20.87 -31.29 -84.35
C GLN A 2 19.64 -30.89 -83.48
N ASN A 3 19.64 -29.63 -83.27
CA ASN A 3 18.45 -28.75 -83.33
C ASN A 3 17.44 -29.21 -84.46
N PRO A 4 16.23 -28.63 -84.59
CA PRO A 4 15.89 -27.20 -84.33
C PRO A 4 14.42 -26.87 -84.01
N THR A 5 14.25 -25.64 -83.64
CA THR A 5 13.24 -24.64 -84.14
C THR A 5 11.75 -24.94 -83.89
N ALA A 6 10.90 -24.06 -83.69
CA ALA A 6 10.79 -22.61 -83.86
C ALA A 6 9.39 -22.16 -83.42
N LEU A 7 9.33 -20.95 -82.95
CA LEU A 7 8.38 -19.88 -83.33
C LEU A 7 6.89 -19.94 -83.00
N LEU A 8 6.56 -18.92 -82.28
CA LEU A 8 5.55 -17.88 -82.60
C LEU A 8 4.09 -18.23 -82.34
N ALA A 9 3.51 -17.57 -81.41
CA ALA A 9 2.45 -16.57 -81.65
C ALA A 9 1.89 -15.92 -80.39
N LEU A 10 2.17 -14.69 -80.38
CA LEU A 10 1.46 -13.59 -79.82
C LEU A 10 -0.06 -13.71 -79.93
N ARG A 11 -0.81 -13.58 -78.81
CA ARG A 11 -2.09 -12.86 -78.78
C ARG A 11 -2.44 -12.38 -77.38
N VAL A 12 -2.41 -11.13 -77.30
CA VAL A 12 -3.03 -10.21 -76.35
C VAL A 12 -4.48 -10.56 -76.15
N ARG A 13 -4.97 -10.58 -74.88
CA ARG A 13 -6.24 -9.97 -74.58
C ARG A 13 -6.56 -9.92 -73.02
N ASN A 14 -6.49 -8.74 -72.54
CA ASN A 14 -7.46 -8.06 -71.61
C ASN A 14 -7.82 -8.65 -70.27
N PHE A 15 -7.38 -7.92 -69.23
CA PHE A 15 -8.19 -7.28 -68.21
C PHE A 15 -9.15 -8.20 -67.45
N PHE A 16 -8.74 -8.49 -66.23
CA PHE A 16 -9.64 -8.29 -65.06
C PHE A 16 -8.78 -7.95 -63.85
N LEU A 17 -8.64 -6.63 -63.59
CA LEU A 17 -8.23 -6.11 -62.30
C LEU A 17 -9.39 -6.37 -61.33
N LEU A 18 -9.30 -7.41 -60.52
CA LEU A 18 -10.14 -7.53 -59.35
C LEU A 18 -9.38 -6.88 -58.19
N GLY A 19 -9.74 -5.63 -57.91
CA GLY A 19 -9.28 -4.91 -56.71
C GLY A 19 -9.83 -5.57 -55.48
N ILE A 20 -8.97 -6.26 -54.74
CA ILE A 20 -9.26 -6.65 -53.33
C ILE A 20 -9.06 -5.38 -52.51
N ILE A 21 -10.16 -4.67 -52.26
CA ILE A 21 -10.22 -3.64 -51.21
C ILE A 21 -10.15 -4.40 -49.88
N ALA A 22 -8.93 -4.51 -49.36
CA ALA A 22 -8.74 -4.90 -47.96
C ALA A 22 -9.35 -3.81 -47.09
N SER A 23 -10.60 -4.02 -46.68
CA SER A 23 -11.27 -3.23 -45.66
C SER A 23 -10.53 -3.44 -44.36
N LEU A 24 -9.53 -2.60 -44.09
CA LEU A 24 -8.95 -2.44 -42.75
C LEU A 24 -10.05 -1.96 -41.81
N CYS A 25 -10.77 -2.92 -41.20
CA CYS A 25 -11.54 -2.65 -40.01
C CYS A 25 -10.55 -2.16 -38.99
N ALA A 26 -10.28 -0.85 -38.93
CA ALA A 26 -9.70 -0.19 -37.80
C ALA A 26 -10.69 -0.36 -36.68
N CYS A 27 -10.48 -1.38 -35.84
CA CYS A 27 -11.07 -1.41 -34.51
C CYS A 27 -10.57 -0.15 -33.78
N LYS A 28 -11.34 0.95 -33.89
CA LYS A 28 -11.22 2.01 -32.90
C LYS A 28 -11.52 1.36 -31.56
N PRO A 29 -10.62 1.48 -30.56
CA PRO A 29 -11.00 1.09 -29.21
C PRO A 29 -12.27 1.90 -28.88
N GLU A 30 -13.35 1.22 -28.53
CA GLU A 30 -14.56 1.83 -28.00
C GLU A 30 -14.10 2.75 -26.86
N SER A 31 -14.26 4.05 -27.08
CA SER A 31 -14.16 5.01 -25.98
C SER A 31 -15.31 4.66 -25.06
N THR A 32 -15.05 3.98 -23.96
CA THR A 32 -15.98 3.81 -22.86
C THR A 32 -16.37 5.22 -22.43
N ASN A 33 -17.62 5.62 -22.72
CA ASN A 33 -18.16 6.96 -22.44
C ASN A 33 -18.31 7.25 -20.93
N GLY A 34 -17.51 6.66 -20.08
CA GLY A 34 -17.49 6.86 -18.64
C GLY A 34 -16.21 7.55 -18.16
N PRO A 35 -16.22 8.12 -16.96
CA PRO A 35 -15.01 8.67 -16.36
C PRO A 35 -13.96 7.59 -16.17
N ALA A 36 -12.68 7.93 -16.39
CA ALA A 36 -11.58 7.01 -16.18
C ALA A 36 -11.55 6.51 -14.73
N PRO A 37 -11.25 5.20 -14.48
CA PRO A 37 -11.22 4.65 -13.13
C PRO A 37 -10.19 5.35 -12.26
N LEU A 38 -10.50 5.45 -10.95
CA LEU A 38 -9.53 5.85 -9.93
C LEU A 38 -8.68 4.63 -9.61
N ARG A 39 -7.41 4.65 -10.03
CA ARG A 39 -6.46 3.56 -9.80
C ARG A 39 -5.77 3.76 -8.45
N VAL A 40 -6.05 2.87 -7.51
CA VAL A 40 -5.55 2.95 -6.14
C VAL A 40 -4.55 1.83 -5.87
N GLY A 41 -3.30 2.20 -5.59
CA GLY A 41 -2.27 1.23 -5.21
C GLY A 41 -2.37 0.85 -3.75
N MET A 42 -2.41 -0.46 -3.47
CA MET A 42 -2.48 -1.03 -2.12
C MET A 42 -1.60 -2.25 -1.97
N GLU A 43 -1.05 -2.45 -0.76
CA GLU A 43 -0.56 -3.75 -0.31
C GLU A 43 -1.57 -4.35 0.67
N LEU A 44 -2.21 -5.48 0.34
CA LEU A 44 -3.28 -6.07 1.15
C LEU A 44 -2.74 -6.95 2.30
N SER A 45 -1.80 -6.42 3.08
CA SER A 45 -1.14 -7.15 4.18
C SER A 45 -1.13 -6.42 5.52
N THR A 46 -1.74 -5.23 5.60
CA THR A 46 -1.80 -4.39 6.81
C THR A 46 -3.20 -4.42 7.42
N GLN A 47 -3.55 -5.57 8.01
CA GLN A 47 -4.85 -5.72 8.65
C GLN A 47 -4.98 -4.84 9.90
N PRO A 48 -6.16 -4.21 10.10
CA PRO A 48 -7.39 -4.31 9.35
C PRO A 48 -7.59 -3.16 8.35
N PHE A 49 -6.53 -2.44 7.98
CA PHE A 49 -6.62 -1.32 7.04
C PHE A 49 -6.69 -1.80 5.58
N GLU A 50 -5.73 -2.61 5.16
CA GLU A 50 -5.69 -3.20 3.83
C GLU A 50 -5.50 -4.71 3.98
N MET A 51 -6.51 -5.48 3.59
CA MET A 51 -6.52 -6.93 3.72
C MET A 51 -7.33 -7.59 2.60
N VAL A 52 -7.35 -8.90 2.59
CA VAL A 52 -8.30 -9.70 1.84
C VAL A 52 -9.35 -10.30 2.78
N ASP A 53 -10.59 -10.35 2.34
CA ASP A 53 -11.66 -11.06 3.06
C ASP A 53 -11.55 -12.59 2.89
N THR A 54 -12.46 -13.33 3.49
CA THR A 54 -12.51 -14.80 3.39
C THR A 54 -12.77 -15.32 1.98
N SER A 55 -13.24 -14.47 1.08
CA SER A 55 -13.51 -14.79 -0.33
C SER A 55 -12.35 -14.38 -1.25
N GLY A 56 -11.28 -13.77 -0.68
CA GLY A 56 -10.12 -13.30 -1.43
C GLY A 56 -10.27 -11.90 -2.04
N ASN A 57 -11.35 -11.17 -1.71
CA ASN A 57 -11.56 -9.80 -2.19
C ASN A 57 -10.86 -8.78 -1.30
N PRO A 58 -10.42 -7.61 -1.86
CA PRO A 58 -9.94 -6.50 -1.06
C PRO A 58 -10.97 -6.04 -0.02
N ASP A 59 -10.56 -5.88 1.24
CA ASP A 59 -11.37 -5.37 2.34
C ASP A 59 -10.52 -4.60 3.36
N GLY A 60 -11.17 -3.90 4.27
CA GLY A 60 -10.54 -3.13 5.34
C GLY A 60 -10.82 -1.64 5.25
N ILE A 61 -10.33 -0.89 6.24
CA ILE A 61 -10.59 0.55 6.39
C ILE A 61 -10.14 1.32 5.15
N GLY A 62 -8.92 1.07 4.65
CA GLY A 62 -8.38 1.73 3.47
C GLY A 62 -9.17 1.41 2.20
N VAL A 63 -9.61 0.15 2.05
CA VAL A 63 -10.44 -0.26 0.89
C VAL A 63 -11.79 0.46 0.92
N ARG A 64 -12.47 0.51 2.08
CA ARG A 64 -13.75 1.23 2.23
C ARG A 64 -13.60 2.74 2.02
N LEU A 65 -12.47 3.30 2.46
CA LEU A 65 -12.14 4.70 2.22
C LEU A 65 -11.93 4.99 0.72
N ALA A 66 -11.25 4.08 0.00
CA ALA A 66 -11.08 4.18 -1.46
C ALA A 66 -12.41 4.08 -2.21
N GLU A 67 -13.31 3.17 -1.80
CA GLU A 67 -14.66 3.05 -2.37
C GLU A 67 -15.47 4.34 -2.19
N ALA A 68 -15.44 4.90 -0.98
CA ALA A 68 -16.15 6.15 -0.68
C ALA A 68 -15.59 7.33 -1.49
N LEU A 69 -14.26 7.45 -1.60
CA LEU A 69 -13.60 8.48 -2.41
C LEU A 69 -13.96 8.33 -3.90
N ALA A 70 -13.84 7.13 -4.46
CA ALA A 70 -14.15 6.87 -5.86
C ALA A 70 -15.61 7.21 -6.18
N LYS A 71 -16.53 6.84 -5.28
CA LYS A 71 -17.95 7.21 -5.37
C LYS A 71 -18.16 8.72 -5.39
N GLN A 72 -17.50 9.47 -4.48
CA GLN A 72 -17.62 10.94 -4.44
C GLN A 72 -17.04 11.59 -5.68
N LEU A 73 -15.96 11.04 -6.24
CA LEU A 73 -15.37 11.52 -7.49
C LEU A 73 -16.17 11.12 -8.74
N GLY A 74 -17.19 10.27 -8.60
CA GLY A 74 -17.95 9.72 -9.73
C GLY A 74 -17.10 8.85 -10.66
N ARG A 75 -16.04 8.23 -10.17
CA ARG A 75 -15.10 7.37 -10.91
C ARG A 75 -15.25 5.91 -10.49
N PRO A 76 -15.19 4.94 -11.41
CA PRO A 76 -15.02 3.53 -11.02
C PRO A 76 -13.75 3.36 -10.18
N LEU A 77 -13.79 2.47 -9.18
CA LEU A 77 -12.60 2.11 -8.40
C LEU A 77 -11.86 0.97 -9.08
N ASP A 78 -10.54 1.10 -9.17
CA ASP A 78 -9.62 0.07 -9.63
C ASP A 78 -8.48 -0.08 -8.60
N ILE A 79 -8.42 -1.22 -7.92
CA ILE A 79 -7.41 -1.50 -6.88
C ILE A 79 -6.26 -2.28 -7.49
N GLU A 80 -5.11 -1.63 -7.60
CA GLU A 80 -3.85 -2.22 -8.04
C GLU A 80 -3.07 -2.79 -6.86
N VAL A 81 -3.12 -4.12 -6.70
CA VAL A 81 -2.44 -4.81 -5.59
C VAL A 81 -0.96 -5.03 -5.92
N MET A 82 -0.08 -4.56 -5.04
CA MET A 82 1.37 -4.72 -5.20
C MET A 82 2.10 -4.61 -3.86
N ALA A 83 3.38 -5.04 -3.83
CA ALA A 83 4.23 -4.90 -2.66
C ALA A 83 4.45 -3.42 -2.31
N PHE A 84 4.47 -3.09 -1.01
CA PHE A 84 4.58 -1.72 -0.47
C PHE A 84 5.75 -0.93 -1.08
N LYS A 85 6.93 -1.56 -1.20
CA LYS A 85 8.13 -0.96 -1.79
C LYS A 85 7.99 -0.55 -3.26
N GLY A 86 6.98 -1.06 -3.97
CA GLY A 86 6.70 -0.74 -5.39
C GLY A 86 5.74 0.42 -5.58
N LEU A 87 4.98 0.80 -4.55
CA LEU A 87 3.88 1.77 -4.64
C LEU A 87 4.33 3.16 -5.13
N GLU A 88 5.42 3.70 -4.58
CA GLU A 88 5.94 5.02 -5.00
C GLU A 88 6.37 5.02 -6.47
N THR A 89 6.99 3.95 -6.94
CA THR A 89 7.38 3.83 -8.35
C THR A 89 6.14 3.76 -9.25
N ALA A 90 5.14 2.95 -8.87
CA ALA A 90 3.89 2.83 -9.61
C ALA A 90 3.14 4.17 -9.70
N LEU A 91 3.14 4.96 -8.61
CA LEU A 91 2.56 6.30 -8.57
C LEU A 91 3.29 7.25 -9.53
N LYS A 92 4.62 7.32 -9.44
CA LYS A 92 5.45 8.23 -10.26
C LYS A 92 5.39 7.90 -11.75
N THR A 93 5.27 6.63 -12.11
CA THR A 93 5.13 6.19 -13.50
C THR A 93 3.70 6.30 -14.05
N GLY A 94 2.74 6.72 -13.23
CA GLY A 94 1.34 6.86 -13.64
C GLY A 94 0.58 5.54 -13.79
N LYS A 95 1.12 4.42 -13.26
CA LYS A 95 0.41 3.15 -13.20
C LYS A 95 -0.79 3.25 -12.26
N ILE A 96 -0.66 3.97 -11.15
CA ILE A 96 -1.72 4.29 -10.19
C ILE A 96 -1.89 5.80 -10.06
N ASP A 97 -3.05 6.23 -9.58
CA ASP A 97 -3.36 7.66 -9.37
C ASP A 97 -3.08 8.08 -7.94
N ILE A 98 -3.35 7.21 -6.97
CA ILE A 98 -3.08 7.43 -5.55
C ILE A 98 -2.52 6.15 -4.90
N ILE A 99 -1.80 6.34 -3.78
CA ILE A 99 -1.47 5.27 -2.85
C ILE A 99 -2.37 5.42 -1.62
N LEU A 100 -3.10 4.37 -1.28
CA LEU A 100 -3.84 4.24 -0.03
C LEU A 100 -3.49 2.89 0.58
N SER A 101 -2.40 2.87 1.36
CA SER A 101 -1.77 1.66 1.87
C SER A 101 -1.03 1.93 3.19
N SER A 102 -1.71 2.56 4.14
CA SER A 102 -1.16 2.90 5.46
C SER A 102 0.21 3.61 5.35
N MET A 103 0.32 4.53 4.37
CA MET A 103 1.58 5.18 4.05
C MET A 103 1.79 6.43 4.90
N THR A 104 2.88 6.45 5.67
CA THR A 104 3.28 7.60 6.47
C THR A 104 3.72 8.76 5.57
N ASP A 105 3.15 9.94 5.81
CA ASP A 105 3.61 11.20 5.26
C ASP A 105 4.93 11.61 5.94
N THR A 106 6.00 11.67 5.17
CA THR A 106 7.33 12.07 5.67
C THR A 106 7.97 13.13 4.78
N PRO A 107 8.85 14.02 5.34
CA PRO A 107 9.60 14.99 4.53
C PRO A 107 10.36 14.34 3.37
N LYS A 108 10.98 13.18 3.62
CA LYS A 108 11.73 12.41 2.61
C LYS A 108 10.84 11.97 1.45
N ARG A 109 9.65 11.44 1.72
CA ARG A 109 8.69 11.05 0.68
C ARG A 109 8.14 12.27 -0.06
N ARG A 110 7.91 13.37 0.66
CA ARG A 110 7.47 14.64 0.08
C ARG A 110 8.47 15.27 -0.91
N GLU A 111 9.71 14.81 -0.96
CA GLU A 111 10.65 15.21 -2.01
C GLU A 111 10.19 14.72 -3.40
N SER A 112 9.56 13.56 -3.49
CA SER A 112 9.21 12.90 -4.76
C SER A 112 7.71 12.74 -5.04
N ILE A 113 6.87 12.73 -4.02
CA ILE A 113 5.41 12.59 -4.10
C ILE A 113 4.74 13.62 -3.19
N ASP A 114 3.44 13.81 -3.34
CA ASP A 114 2.64 14.67 -2.44
C ASP A 114 1.68 13.83 -1.59
N PHE A 115 1.07 14.46 -0.59
CA PHE A 115 0.16 13.82 0.34
C PHE A 115 -1.10 14.66 0.56
N SER A 116 -2.22 14.00 0.79
CA SER A 116 -3.45 14.58 1.31
C SER A 116 -3.28 15.03 2.76
N ASP A 117 -4.35 15.57 3.35
CA ASP A 117 -4.50 15.62 4.80
C ASP A 117 -4.50 14.19 5.37
N ALA A 118 -4.09 14.06 6.64
CA ALA A 118 -4.00 12.77 7.29
C ALA A 118 -5.39 12.18 7.58
N TYR A 119 -5.54 10.87 7.35
CA TYR A 119 -6.74 10.13 7.75
C TYR A 119 -6.55 9.29 9.02
N CYS A 120 -5.32 9.13 9.48
CA CYS A 120 -4.99 8.35 10.68
C CYS A 120 -3.74 8.90 11.36
N LYS A 121 -3.73 9.01 12.69
CA LYS A 121 -2.53 9.24 13.50
C LYS A 121 -2.12 7.95 14.16
N ILE A 122 -0.86 7.61 14.10
CA ILE A 122 -0.30 6.33 14.56
C ILE A 122 1.06 6.57 15.22
N GLY A 123 1.56 5.60 15.96
CA GLY A 123 2.91 5.62 16.49
C GLY A 123 3.69 4.38 16.09
N LEU A 124 5.02 4.46 16.06
CA LEU A 124 5.88 3.27 16.06
C LEU A 124 5.92 2.67 17.46
N ALA A 125 5.88 1.35 17.56
CA ALA A 125 5.89 0.60 18.80
C ALA A 125 6.78 -0.64 18.70
N LEU A 126 6.95 -1.34 19.84
CA LEU A 126 7.82 -2.51 19.94
C LEU A 126 6.99 -3.79 20.18
N LEU A 127 7.32 -4.84 19.43
CA LEU A 127 6.98 -6.21 19.78
C LEU A 127 8.26 -6.92 20.24
N VAL A 128 8.20 -7.55 21.40
CA VAL A 128 9.31 -8.32 21.98
C VAL A 128 8.83 -9.71 22.40
N ALA A 129 9.76 -10.67 22.54
CA ALA A 129 9.42 -11.97 23.08
C ALA A 129 8.88 -11.84 24.51
N LYS A 130 8.00 -12.77 24.94
CA LYS A 130 7.33 -12.76 26.26
C LYS A 130 8.30 -12.63 27.41
N ASP A 131 9.38 -13.39 27.34
CA ASP A 131 10.42 -13.47 28.37
C ASP A 131 11.65 -12.58 28.07
N SER A 132 11.55 -11.68 27.07
CA SER A 132 12.62 -10.73 26.74
C SER A 132 12.95 -9.82 27.92
N ASN A 133 14.22 -9.46 28.08
CA ASN A 133 14.67 -8.45 29.04
C ASN A 133 14.46 -6.99 28.53
N VAL A 134 14.08 -6.80 27.28
CA VAL A 134 13.75 -5.49 26.73
C VAL A 134 12.45 -4.97 27.35
N ARG A 135 12.54 -3.83 28.07
CA ARG A 135 11.42 -3.15 28.71
C ARG A 135 11.02 -1.86 28.02
N GLY A 136 11.91 -1.33 27.17
CA GLY A 136 11.70 -0.10 26.44
C GLY A 136 12.83 0.19 25.45
N PRO A 137 12.78 1.33 24.75
CA PRO A 137 13.76 1.67 23.71
C PRO A 137 15.17 1.85 24.25
N ALA A 138 15.35 2.20 25.54
CA ALA A 138 16.68 2.34 26.16
C ALA A 138 17.47 1.04 26.12
N ASP A 139 16.81 -0.11 26.29
CA ASP A 139 17.47 -1.42 26.29
C ASP A 139 18.00 -1.83 24.91
N LEU A 140 17.44 -1.25 23.84
CA LEU A 140 17.86 -1.52 22.47
C LEU A 140 19.08 -0.69 22.04
N LYS A 141 19.53 0.28 22.85
CA LYS A 141 20.76 1.06 22.61
C LYS A 141 22.03 0.31 22.96
N GLN A 142 21.92 -0.81 23.70
CA GLN A 142 23.06 -1.62 24.10
C GLN A 142 23.68 -2.31 22.87
N PRO A 143 25.03 -2.53 22.88
CA PRO A 143 25.70 -3.28 21.82
C PRO A 143 25.15 -4.70 21.67
N GLY A 144 25.16 -5.22 20.44
CA GLY A 144 24.76 -6.58 20.14
C GLY A 144 23.24 -6.80 20.06
N ARG A 145 22.44 -5.75 20.21
CA ARG A 145 20.99 -5.83 19.98
C ARG A 145 20.68 -6.00 18.51
N LYS A 146 19.69 -6.82 18.23
CA LYS A 146 19.17 -7.08 16.90
C LYS A 146 17.72 -6.62 16.78
N ILE A 147 17.44 -5.73 15.85
CA ILE A 147 16.11 -5.17 15.62
C ILE A 147 15.65 -5.57 14.23
N VAL A 148 14.44 -6.10 14.12
CA VAL A 148 13.80 -6.36 12.83
C VAL A 148 12.83 -5.24 12.48
N ALA A 149 12.80 -4.85 11.21
CA ALA A 149 11.85 -3.88 10.65
C ALA A 149 11.42 -4.29 9.25
N ARG A 150 10.27 -3.80 8.81
CA ARG A 150 9.79 -4.04 7.45
C ARG A 150 10.51 -3.13 6.44
N LEU A 151 10.92 -3.73 5.34
CA LEU A 151 11.59 -3.03 4.25
C LEU A 151 10.70 -1.92 3.65
N GLY A 152 11.28 -0.72 3.47
CA GLY A 152 10.60 0.44 2.88
C GLY A 152 9.69 1.21 3.83
N THR A 153 9.62 0.84 5.12
CA THR A 153 8.83 1.54 6.13
C THR A 153 9.66 2.56 6.92
N THR A 154 8.98 3.48 7.59
CA THR A 154 9.59 4.51 8.46
C THR A 154 10.35 3.91 9.64
N ALA A 155 9.95 2.72 10.10
CA ALA A 155 10.67 1.98 11.14
C ALA A 155 12.14 1.74 10.78
N VAL A 156 12.47 1.54 9.51
CA VAL A 156 13.86 1.37 9.03
C VAL A 156 14.69 2.64 9.27
N ASP A 157 14.16 3.79 8.86
CA ASP A 157 14.83 5.09 9.06
C ASP A 157 14.92 5.42 10.55
N PHE A 158 13.88 5.12 11.34
CA PHE A 158 13.87 5.29 12.79
C PHE A 158 14.95 4.45 13.48
N VAL A 159 15.08 3.16 13.15
CA VAL A 159 16.10 2.27 13.74
C VAL A 159 17.50 2.79 13.42
N LYS A 160 17.78 3.15 12.17
CA LYS A 160 19.09 3.68 11.77
C LYS A 160 19.47 4.97 12.51
N ALA A 161 18.49 5.83 12.77
CA ALA A 161 18.72 7.09 13.45
C ALA A 161 18.90 6.94 14.97
N ASN A 162 18.13 6.04 15.61
CA ASN A 162 18.04 5.97 17.06
C ASN A 162 18.81 4.80 17.70
N PHE A 163 19.14 3.75 16.90
CA PHE A 163 19.85 2.54 17.35
C PHE A 163 21.01 2.20 16.42
N PRO A 164 22.00 3.12 16.25
CA PRO A 164 23.09 2.95 15.26
C PRO A 164 23.99 1.74 15.55
N ASN A 165 23.99 1.25 16.79
CA ASN A 165 24.81 0.08 17.21
C ASN A 165 24.05 -1.25 17.15
N ALA A 166 22.75 -1.23 16.80
CA ALA A 166 21.96 -2.44 16.66
C ALA A 166 22.12 -3.04 15.26
N GLU A 167 22.13 -4.36 15.19
CA GLU A 167 22.00 -5.08 13.91
C GLU A 167 20.57 -4.92 13.41
N LEU A 168 20.38 -4.34 12.22
CA LEU A 168 19.08 -4.16 11.60
C LEU A 168 18.80 -5.28 10.60
N VAL A 169 17.76 -6.07 10.86
CA VAL A 169 17.26 -7.11 9.95
C VAL A 169 16.05 -6.58 9.19
N LEU A 170 16.07 -6.70 7.87
CA LEU A 170 15.02 -6.20 6.99
C LEU A 170 14.25 -7.37 6.36
N LEU A 171 12.94 -7.39 6.56
CA LEU A 171 12.04 -8.40 6.02
C LEU A 171 10.83 -7.73 5.33
N ASP A 172 10.21 -8.43 4.39
CA ASP A 172 9.08 -7.89 3.63
C ASP A 172 7.72 -8.10 4.34
N GLN A 173 7.60 -9.10 5.26
CA GLN A 173 6.33 -9.54 5.81
C GLN A 173 6.28 -9.44 7.34
N ASN A 174 5.16 -8.94 7.90
CA ASN A 174 4.93 -8.87 9.34
C ASN A 174 5.06 -10.25 10.03
N ALA A 175 4.55 -11.31 9.39
CA ALA A 175 4.65 -12.66 9.92
C ALA A 175 6.11 -13.14 10.06
N ALA A 176 6.97 -12.80 9.11
CA ALA A 176 8.39 -13.11 9.19
C ALA A 176 9.08 -12.31 10.31
N CYS A 177 8.75 -11.02 10.47
CA CYS A 177 9.26 -10.20 11.58
C CYS A 177 8.82 -10.75 12.94
N LEU A 178 7.57 -11.20 13.07
CA LEU A 178 7.06 -11.85 14.28
C LEU A 178 7.86 -13.12 14.62
N LEU A 179 8.17 -13.96 13.61
CA LEU A 179 8.95 -15.18 13.81
C LEU A 179 10.37 -14.88 14.29
N GLU A 180 11.03 -13.85 13.79
CA GLU A 180 12.35 -13.43 14.27
C GLU A 180 12.32 -13.12 15.79
N VAL A 181 11.27 -12.46 16.26
CA VAL A 181 11.11 -12.13 17.69
C VAL A 181 10.74 -13.37 18.51
N THR A 182 9.74 -14.16 18.08
CA THR A 182 9.27 -15.32 18.85
C THR A 182 10.31 -16.45 18.92
N GLN A 183 11.15 -16.57 17.88
CA GLN A 183 12.28 -17.48 17.85
C GLN A 183 13.56 -16.91 18.52
N LYS A 184 13.46 -15.71 19.12
CA LYS A 184 14.58 -15.01 19.79
C LYS A 184 15.79 -14.76 18.89
N LYS A 185 15.56 -14.66 17.58
CA LYS A 185 16.56 -14.29 16.58
C LYS A 185 16.74 -12.78 16.50
N ALA A 186 15.72 -12.02 16.91
CA ALA A 186 15.78 -10.58 17.08
C ALA A 186 15.24 -10.21 18.48
N ASP A 187 15.77 -9.12 19.06
CA ASP A 187 15.36 -8.60 20.38
C ASP A 187 14.02 -7.88 20.29
N ALA A 188 13.74 -7.20 19.19
CA ALA A 188 12.50 -6.45 18.97
C ALA A 188 12.14 -6.35 17.50
N PHE A 189 10.83 -6.25 17.23
CA PHE A 189 10.26 -5.77 15.98
C PHE A 189 9.68 -4.38 16.19
N ILE A 190 10.10 -3.40 15.38
CA ILE A 190 9.58 -2.03 15.39
C ILE A 190 8.65 -1.85 14.21
N TYR A 191 7.40 -1.51 14.50
CA TYR A 191 6.38 -1.25 13.50
C TYR A 191 5.24 -0.40 14.07
N ASP A 192 4.18 -0.13 13.31
CA ASP A 192 3.04 0.64 13.80
C ASP A 192 2.30 -0.03 14.96
N GLN A 193 1.76 0.80 15.87
CA GLN A 193 1.12 0.37 17.12
C GLN A 193 -0.01 -0.63 16.93
N LEU A 194 -0.84 -0.46 15.89
CA LEU A 194 -1.97 -1.35 15.64
C LEU A 194 -1.52 -2.73 15.15
N SER A 195 -0.57 -2.76 14.23
CA SER A 195 0.03 -4.03 13.79
C SER A 195 0.73 -4.74 14.94
N ILE A 196 1.51 -4.02 15.74
CA ILE A 196 2.17 -4.58 16.93
C ILE A 196 1.14 -5.13 17.93
N LEU A 197 0.08 -4.38 18.22
CA LEU A 197 -1.01 -4.84 19.11
C LEU A 197 -1.67 -6.09 18.54
N LYS A 198 -2.01 -6.10 17.26
CA LYS A 198 -2.66 -7.23 16.60
C LYS A 198 -1.81 -8.50 16.62
N LEU A 199 -0.52 -8.38 16.32
CA LEU A 199 0.43 -9.50 16.40
C LEU A 199 0.54 -10.04 17.84
N HIS A 200 0.54 -9.15 18.82
CA HIS A 200 0.53 -9.54 20.24
C HIS A 200 -0.77 -10.27 20.61
N LEU A 201 -1.94 -9.73 20.22
CA LEU A 201 -3.23 -10.38 20.52
C LEU A 201 -3.38 -11.74 19.86
N ALA A 202 -2.72 -11.97 18.71
CA ALA A 202 -2.67 -13.27 18.05
C ALA A 202 -1.73 -14.28 18.75
N GLN A 203 -0.71 -13.81 19.49
CA GLN A 203 0.26 -14.66 20.18
C GLN A 203 0.63 -14.09 21.59
N PRO A 204 -0.34 -13.95 22.49
CA PRO A 204 -0.13 -13.29 23.78
C PRO A 204 0.80 -14.07 24.72
N GLU A 205 0.88 -15.39 24.54
CA GLU A 205 1.76 -16.26 25.32
C GLU A 205 3.23 -16.19 24.89
N ASN A 206 3.49 -15.74 23.67
CA ASN A 206 4.83 -15.70 23.09
C ASN A 206 5.43 -14.30 23.01
N THR A 207 4.61 -13.25 23.17
CA THR A 207 5.02 -11.87 22.90
C THR A 207 4.59 -10.91 24.00
N ARG A 208 5.19 -9.71 24.00
CA ARG A 208 4.70 -8.51 24.66
C ARG A 208 4.70 -7.35 23.66
N ALA A 209 3.64 -6.56 23.69
CA ALA A 209 3.55 -5.29 22.97
C ALA A 209 3.89 -4.14 23.92
N LEU A 210 4.86 -3.31 23.56
CA LEU A 210 5.21 -2.08 24.24
C LEU A 210 4.68 -0.94 23.36
N LEU A 211 3.47 -0.45 23.68
CA LEU A 211 2.66 0.40 22.81
C LEU A 211 2.87 1.91 23.04
N GLU A 212 3.72 2.30 23.99
CA GLU A 212 4.13 3.70 24.09
C GLU A 212 4.80 4.13 22.80
N PRO A 213 4.33 5.21 22.13
CA PRO A 213 4.84 5.57 20.82
C PRO A 213 6.30 6.03 20.90
N LEU A 214 7.14 5.34 20.13
CA LEU A 214 8.55 5.73 19.91
C LEU A 214 8.65 7.00 19.08
N GLN A 215 7.72 7.16 18.14
CA GLN A 215 7.57 8.27 17.21
C GLN A 215 6.11 8.33 16.79
N THR A 216 5.52 9.53 16.77
CA THR A 216 4.16 9.74 16.24
C THR A 216 4.26 10.00 14.73
N GLU A 217 3.36 9.40 13.97
CA GLU A 217 3.27 9.47 12.52
C GLU A 217 1.84 9.76 12.07
N SER A 218 1.71 10.19 10.82
CA SER A 218 0.40 10.39 10.20
C SER A 218 0.34 9.62 8.89
N TRP A 219 -0.71 8.83 8.70
CA TRP A 219 -0.99 8.20 7.42
C TRP A 219 -1.86 9.09 6.56
N ALA A 220 -1.48 9.24 5.30
CA ALA A 220 -2.18 10.05 4.32
C ALA A 220 -2.21 9.34 2.96
N MET A 221 -3.12 9.76 2.09
CA MET A 221 -3.15 9.29 0.72
C MET A 221 -2.03 9.98 -0.05
N ALA A 222 -1.15 9.20 -0.70
CA ALA A 222 -0.11 9.77 -1.53
C ALA A 222 -0.56 9.92 -2.98
N LEU A 223 -0.10 10.99 -3.64
CA LEU A 223 -0.42 11.31 -5.02
C LEU A 223 0.79 11.94 -5.71
N ARG A 224 0.73 12.08 -7.06
CA ARG A 224 1.81 12.76 -7.80
C ARG A 224 1.92 14.22 -7.40
N LYS A 225 3.13 14.76 -7.42
CA LYS A 225 3.44 16.12 -6.96
C LYS A 225 2.64 17.22 -7.66
N ASP A 226 2.35 17.02 -8.93
CA ASP A 226 1.74 18.06 -9.76
C ASP A 226 0.20 17.90 -9.91
N ASP A 227 -0.40 17.00 -9.10
CA ASP A 227 -1.85 16.75 -9.15
C ASP A 227 -2.60 17.48 -8.05
N GLY A 228 -2.43 18.82 -8.00
CA GLY A 228 -3.07 19.69 -7.00
C GLY A 228 -4.59 19.57 -7.00
N LYS A 229 -5.22 19.39 -8.18
CA LYS A 229 -6.67 19.23 -8.29
C LYS A 229 -7.16 17.97 -7.59
N LEU A 230 -6.49 16.82 -7.80
CA LEU A 230 -6.84 15.57 -7.12
C LEU A 230 -6.62 15.69 -5.61
N LYS A 231 -5.54 16.36 -5.18
CA LYS A 231 -5.27 16.63 -3.76
C LYS A 231 -6.38 17.42 -3.10
N GLU A 232 -6.85 18.51 -3.73
CA GLU A 232 -7.98 19.32 -3.23
C GLU A 232 -9.26 18.48 -3.11
N GLN A 233 -9.55 17.64 -4.10
CA GLN A 233 -10.71 16.75 -4.09
C GLN A 233 -10.62 15.71 -2.97
N ILE A 234 -9.44 15.11 -2.75
CA ILE A 234 -9.21 14.16 -1.65
C ILE A 234 -9.37 14.84 -0.29
N ASN A 235 -8.81 16.04 -0.11
CA ASN A 235 -8.92 16.75 1.16
C ASN A 235 -10.35 17.18 1.47
N ALA A 236 -11.09 17.64 0.46
CA ALA A 236 -12.53 17.94 0.62
C ALA A 236 -13.31 16.68 1.02
N PHE A 237 -13.05 15.54 0.34
CA PHE A 237 -13.65 14.26 0.70
C PHE A 237 -13.32 13.87 2.14
N LEU A 238 -12.04 13.90 2.55
CA LEU A 238 -11.63 13.53 3.90
C LEU A 238 -12.32 14.39 4.97
N LYS A 239 -12.38 15.70 4.75
CA LYS A 239 -13.08 16.63 5.63
C LYS A 239 -14.54 16.24 5.83
N ASP A 240 -15.26 16.00 4.75
CA ASP A 240 -16.69 15.63 4.79
C ASP A 240 -16.90 14.23 5.39
N PHE A 241 -16.04 13.28 5.03
CA PHE A 241 -16.09 11.90 5.54
C PHE A 241 -15.85 11.82 7.05
N LEU A 242 -14.87 12.57 7.56
CA LEU A 242 -14.59 12.68 8.99
C LEU A 242 -15.77 13.38 9.71
N ALA A 243 -16.24 14.51 9.19
CA ALA A 243 -17.34 15.26 9.80
C ALA A 243 -18.65 14.48 9.86
N SER A 244 -18.87 13.54 8.91
CA SER A 244 -20.05 12.67 8.90
C SER A 244 -19.96 11.46 9.82
N GLY A 245 -18.84 11.27 10.54
CA GLY A 245 -18.58 10.08 11.37
C GLY A 245 -18.23 8.83 10.55
N GLY A 246 -17.86 8.99 9.29
CA GLY A 246 -17.52 7.88 8.41
C GLY A 246 -16.32 7.06 8.92
N MET A 247 -15.30 7.75 9.47
CA MET A 247 -14.13 7.09 10.03
C MET A 247 -14.48 6.36 11.34
N ASP A 248 -15.34 6.93 12.19
CA ASP A 248 -15.80 6.29 13.42
C ASP A 248 -16.54 5.00 13.13
N ALA A 249 -17.42 5.01 12.12
CA ALA A 249 -18.15 3.82 11.69
C ALA A 249 -17.19 2.72 11.19
N LEU A 250 -16.13 3.07 10.46
CA LEU A 250 -15.09 2.12 10.07
C LEU A 250 -14.30 1.61 11.28
N GLY A 251 -13.97 2.47 12.22
CA GLY A 251 -13.31 2.11 13.48
C GLY A 251 -14.13 1.10 14.29
N GLU A 252 -15.43 1.33 14.45
CA GLU A 252 -16.33 0.39 15.15
C GLU A 252 -16.47 -0.95 14.41
N LYS A 253 -16.45 -0.94 13.09
CA LYS A 253 -16.53 -2.17 12.28
C LYS A 253 -15.25 -3.01 12.34
N TYR A 254 -14.09 -2.37 12.21
CA TYR A 254 -12.83 -3.07 11.94
C TYR A 254 -11.85 -3.09 13.11
N LEU A 255 -11.98 -2.19 14.09
CA LEU A 255 -11.02 -1.98 15.17
C LEU A 255 -11.63 -2.10 16.58
N LYS A 256 -12.81 -2.69 16.69
CA LYS A 256 -13.52 -2.79 17.99
C LYS A 256 -12.68 -3.47 19.08
N VAL A 257 -11.97 -4.53 18.73
CA VAL A 257 -11.10 -5.28 19.66
C VAL A 257 -9.87 -4.46 20.04
N GLU A 258 -9.22 -3.88 19.04
CA GLU A 258 -8.02 -3.06 19.23
C GLU A 258 -8.34 -1.79 20.00
N LYS A 259 -9.48 -1.13 19.73
CA LYS A 259 -9.96 0.04 20.48
C LYS A 259 -10.15 -0.27 21.96
N ALA A 260 -10.78 -1.39 22.29
CA ALA A 260 -10.95 -1.84 23.68
C ALA A 260 -9.59 -2.11 24.34
N ALA A 261 -8.71 -2.84 23.64
CA ALA A 261 -7.39 -3.19 24.14
C ALA A 261 -6.45 -1.98 24.35
N LEU A 262 -6.53 -0.96 23.48
CA LEU A 262 -5.79 0.30 23.63
C LEU A 262 -6.33 1.10 24.84
N ARG A 263 -7.67 1.20 24.96
CA ARG A 263 -8.32 1.90 26.08
C ARG A 263 -7.93 1.30 27.44
N GLU A 264 -7.92 -0.04 27.56
CA GLU A 264 -7.48 -0.72 28.78
C GLU A 264 -6.03 -0.40 29.17
N ARG A 265 -5.20 -0.06 28.19
CA ARG A 265 -3.78 0.29 28.35
C ARG A 265 -3.52 1.79 28.45
N GLY A 266 -4.56 2.64 28.42
CA GLY A 266 -4.42 4.09 28.42
C GLY A 266 -3.74 4.66 27.19
N VAL A 267 -3.74 3.94 26.07
CA VAL A 267 -3.17 4.39 24.79
C VAL A 267 -4.27 5.04 23.97
N PRO A 268 -4.08 6.27 23.43
CA PRO A 268 -5.05 6.93 22.59
C PRO A 268 -5.40 6.09 21.35
N PHE A 269 -6.65 6.18 20.93
CA PHE A 269 -7.09 5.48 19.73
C PHE A 269 -6.66 6.24 18.48
N VAL A 270 -6.20 5.53 17.47
CA VAL A 270 -5.48 6.09 16.31
C VAL A 270 -6.36 6.81 15.29
N LEU A 271 -7.67 6.66 15.35
CA LEU A 271 -8.63 7.33 14.46
C LEU A 271 -9.33 8.55 15.12
N GLU A 272 -8.92 8.92 16.33
CA GLU A 272 -9.41 10.11 17.07
C GLU A 272 -8.60 11.36 16.75
#